data_3c01f0e8883b01f3abd51ec0cd9b3825
#
_entry.id   3c01f0e8883b01f3abd51ec0cd9b3825
#
_cell.length_a   1.000
_cell.length_b   1.000
_cell.length_c   1.000
_cell.angle_alpha   90.00
_cell.angle_beta   90.00
_cell.angle_gamma   90.00
#
_symmetry.space_group_name_H-M   'P 1'
#
loop_
_entity.id
_entity.type
_entity.pdbx_description
1 polymer ?
#
loop_
_entity_poly.entity_id
_entity_poly.type
_entity_poly.pdbx_seq_one_letter_code
_entity_poly.pdbx_strand_id
1 'polypeptide(L)'
;MSSTALHDLGVAQLAAALRGGQVSAVEAARHFLARARSHQHLGAYVALNEDATLAQARAQDASIAAGTAAPLAGVPIAHKDIFVTRDFPTTAASRMLAGYRSPFDATVVARLAGAGCVTLGKLNCDEFAMGGTNENSAVAPVGFDAPQ
;
A
#
# COMPACT_ATOMS: atom_id res chain seq x y z
N MET A 1 -3.08 -6.98 29.30
CA MET A 1 -3.18 -5.75 28.50
C MET A 1 -3.33 -6.18 27.05
N SER A 2 -4.46 -5.92 26.41
CA SER A 2 -4.67 -6.30 25.01
C SER A 2 -3.75 -5.43 24.16
N SER A 3 -2.78 -6.05 23.49
CA SER A 3 -1.93 -5.33 22.53
C SER A 3 -2.81 -4.88 21.36
N THR A 4 -2.97 -3.58 21.18
CA THR A 4 -3.68 -3.01 20.03
C THR A 4 -3.00 -3.50 18.75
N ALA A 5 -3.76 -4.12 17.86
CA ALA A 5 -3.18 -4.62 16.61
C ALA A 5 -2.73 -3.45 15.71
N LEU A 6 -1.67 -3.65 14.92
CA LEU A 6 -1.12 -2.56 14.09
C LEU A 6 -2.14 -1.94 13.13
N HIS A 7 -3.13 -2.70 12.68
CA HIS A 7 -4.17 -2.23 11.78
C HIS A 7 -5.29 -1.43 12.46
N ASP A 8 -5.32 -1.40 13.80
CA ASP A 8 -6.24 -0.58 14.57
C ASP A 8 -5.64 0.82 14.88
N LEU A 9 -4.34 0.99 14.60
CA LEU A 9 -3.67 2.27 14.81
C LEU A 9 -4.00 3.25 13.68
N GLY A 10 -4.30 4.50 14.05
CA GLY A 10 -4.33 5.59 13.08
C GLY A 10 -2.93 5.91 12.54
N VAL A 11 -2.86 6.60 11.40
CA VAL A 11 -1.58 6.95 10.72
C VAL A 11 -0.60 7.64 11.66
N ALA A 12 -1.07 8.60 12.47
CA ALA A 12 -0.21 9.33 13.42
C ALA A 12 0.36 8.42 14.51
N GLN A 13 -0.46 7.49 15.03
CA GLN A 13 -0.04 6.53 16.04
C GLN A 13 0.98 5.53 15.49
N LEU A 14 0.74 5.00 14.28
CA LEU A 14 1.67 4.10 13.63
C LEU A 14 3.00 4.79 13.31
N ALA A 15 2.96 6.02 12.78
CA ALA A 15 4.16 6.80 12.52
C ALA A 15 4.97 7.09 13.80
N ALA A 16 4.29 7.34 14.93
CA ALA A 16 4.95 7.51 16.22
C ALA A 16 5.60 6.20 16.71
N ALA A 17 4.90 5.06 16.59
CA ALA A 17 5.39 3.75 16.97
C ALA A 17 6.65 3.35 16.17
N LEU A 18 6.64 3.61 14.84
CA LEU A 18 7.77 3.38 13.94
C LEU A 18 8.99 4.23 14.34
N ARG A 19 8.80 5.55 14.52
CA ARG A 19 9.89 6.45 14.94
C ARG A 19 10.42 6.12 16.33
N GLY A 20 9.54 5.65 17.23
CA GLY A 20 9.90 5.24 18.58
C GLY A 20 10.54 3.86 18.68
N GLY A 21 10.70 3.14 17.55
CA GLY A 21 11.27 1.79 17.52
C GLY A 21 10.41 0.71 18.19
N GLN A 22 9.12 0.98 18.41
CA GLN A 22 8.18 0.00 18.97
C GLN A 22 7.79 -1.08 17.95
N VAL A 23 7.90 -0.76 16.68
CA VAL A 23 7.68 -1.65 15.54
C VAL A 23 8.61 -1.20 14.40
N SER A 24 9.16 -2.13 13.65
CA SER A 24 9.93 -1.82 12.44
C SER A 24 9.02 -1.63 11.23
N ALA A 25 9.50 -0.88 10.23
CA ALA A 25 8.77 -0.73 8.96
C ALA A 25 8.59 -2.09 8.25
N VAL A 26 9.57 -2.99 8.37
CA VAL A 26 9.47 -4.36 7.84
C VAL A 26 8.37 -5.15 8.53
N GLU A 27 8.25 -5.08 9.87
CA GLU A 27 7.17 -5.75 10.61
C GLU A 27 5.80 -5.19 10.24
N ALA A 28 5.66 -3.87 10.16
CA ALA A 28 4.44 -3.22 9.72
C ALA A 28 4.06 -3.65 8.30
N ALA A 29 5.00 -3.61 7.34
CA ALA A 29 4.77 -4.03 5.97
C ALA A 29 4.32 -5.49 5.88
N ARG A 30 4.99 -6.41 6.59
CA ARG A 30 4.60 -7.83 6.65
C ARG A 30 3.21 -8.03 7.21
N HIS A 31 2.86 -7.32 8.29
CA HIS A 31 1.54 -7.39 8.89
C HIS A 31 0.44 -7.03 7.89
N PHE A 32 0.58 -5.89 7.20
CA PHE A 32 -0.42 -5.44 6.23
C PHE A 32 -0.44 -6.28 4.95
N LEU A 33 0.71 -6.79 4.47
CA LEU A 33 0.76 -7.74 3.36
C LEU A 33 0.06 -9.06 3.70
N ALA A 34 0.26 -9.59 4.91
CA ALA A 34 -0.44 -10.79 5.38
C ALA A 34 -1.95 -10.57 5.42
N ARG A 35 -2.42 -9.42 5.92
CA ARG A 35 -3.84 -9.06 5.89
C ARG A 35 -4.39 -8.94 4.47
N ALA A 36 -3.67 -8.26 3.57
CA ALA A 36 -4.07 -8.16 2.16
C ALA A 36 -4.26 -9.54 1.52
N ARG A 37 -3.40 -10.50 1.84
CA ARG A 37 -3.51 -11.88 1.35
C ARG A 37 -4.67 -12.64 1.98
N SER A 38 -4.85 -12.56 3.29
CA SER A 38 -5.94 -13.27 4.00
C SER A 38 -7.33 -12.78 3.57
N HIS A 39 -7.43 -11.53 3.08
CA HIS A 39 -8.66 -10.93 2.58
C HIS A 39 -8.67 -10.77 1.04
N GLN A 40 -7.90 -11.60 0.33
CA GLN A 40 -7.80 -11.52 -1.13
C GLN A 40 -9.15 -11.72 -1.83
N HIS A 41 -10.07 -12.48 -1.21
CA HIS A 41 -11.42 -12.69 -1.70
C HIS A 41 -12.24 -11.40 -1.85
N LEU A 42 -11.87 -10.32 -1.13
CA LEU A 42 -12.50 -9.02 -1.28
C LEU A 42 -12.15 -8.29 -2.59
N GLY A 43 -11.12 -8.74 -3.31
CA GLY A 43 -10.71 -8.11 -4.57
C GLY A 43 -10.17 -6.67 -4.41
N ALA A 44 -9.79 -6.26 -3.20
CA ALA A 44 -9.36 -4.89 -2.92
C ALA A 44 -8.02 -4.53 -3.60
N TYR A 45 -7.12 -5.50 -3.78
CA TYR A 45 -5.83 -5.30 -4.44
C TYR A 45 -5.82 -5.94 -5.82
N VAL A 46 -5.34 -5.21 -6.82
CA VAL A 46 -5.10 -5.72 -8.18
C VAL A 46 -3.65 -6.17 -8.37
N ALA A 47 -2.73 -5.64 -7.59
CA ALA A 47 -1.32 -6.04 -7.62
C ALA A 47 -0.67 -5.85 -6.24
N LEU A 48 0.12 -6.86 -5.85
CA LEU A 48 1.04 -6.83 -4.71
C LEU A 48 2.44 -7.17 -5.22
N ASN A 49 3.47 -6.55 -4.64
CA ASN A 49 4.87 -6.88 -4.91
C ASN A 49 5.62 -6.86 -3.57
N GLU A 50 5.68 -8.03 -2.93
CA GLU A 50 6.29 -8.17 -1.60
C GLU A 50 7.75 -7.74 -1.57
N ASP A 51 8.52 -8.11 -2.60
CA ASP A 51 9.96 -7.80 -2.65
C ASP A 51 10.18 -6.29 -2.70
N ALA A 52 9.46 -5.58 -3.57
CA ALA A 52 9.52 -4.12 -3.65
C ALA A 52 9.06 -3.46 -2.35
N THR A 53 7.96 -3.91 -1.76
CA THR A 53 7.44 -3.41 -0.48
C THR A 53 8.46 -3.58 0.64
N LEU A 54 9.04 -4.78 0.79
CA LEU A 54 10.02 -5.06 1.84
C LEU A 54 11.36 -4.35 1.61
N ALA A 55 11.76 -4.13 0.36
CA ALA A 55 12.94 -3.32 0.06
C ALA A 55 12.74 -1.86 0.49
N GLN A 56 11.58 -1.26 0.20
CA GLN A 56 11.21 0.07 0.66
C GLN A 56 11.17 0.12 2.20
N ALA A 57 10.56 -0.86 2.86
CA ALA A 57 10.47 -0.92 4.32
C ALA A 57 11.85 -0.98 4.98
N ARG A 58 12.78 -1.81 4.48
CA ARG A 58 14.17 -1.86 4.98
C ARG A 58 14.89 -0.52 4.84
N ALA A 59 14.67 0.20 3.74
CA ALA A 59 15.24 1.53 3.54
C ALA A 59 14.71 2.53 4.58
N GLN A 60 13.43 2.44 4.95
CA GLN A 60 12.86 3.29 6.01
C GLN A 60 13.40 2.92 7.39
N ASP A 61 13.54 1.63 7.72
CA ASP A 61 14.17 1.21 8.98
C ASP A 61 15.60 1.75 9.09
N ALA A 62 16.37 1.72 8.00
CA ALA A 62 17.72 2.30 7.98
C ALA A 62 17.69 3.82 8.19
N SER A 63 16.75 4.55 7.58
CA SER A 63 16.61 6.01 7.75
C SER A 63 16.21 6.39 9.18
N ILE A 64 15.32 5.61 9.80
CA ILE A 64 14.93 5.78 11.20
C ILE A 64 16.12 5.58 12.11
N ALA A 65 16.88 4.50 11.92
CA ALA A 65 18.08 4.22 12.71
C ALA A 65 19.17 5.30 12.56
N ALA A 66 19.27 5.90 11.37
CA ALA A 66 20.22 6.99 11.10
C ALA A 66 19.75 8.37 11.59
N GLY A 67 18.52 8.49 12.12
CA GLY A 67 17.95 9.78 12.55
C GLY A 67 17.60 10.72 11.39
N THR A 68 17.49 10.22 10.16
CA THR A 68 17.17 10.99 8.93
C THR A 68 15.77 10.73 8.40
N ALA A 69 14.92 10.09 9.22
CA ALA A 69 13.60 9.65 8.84
C ALA A 69 12.67 10.81 8.45
N ALA A 70 11.98 10.65 7.32
CA ALA A 70 10.91 11.54 6.89
C ALA A 70 9.67 11.40 7.79
N PRO A 71 8.71 12.34 7.77
CA PRO A 71 7.58 12.36 8.71
C PRO A 71 6.73 11.09 8.74
N LEU A 72 6.58 10.40 7.62
CA LEU A 72 5.80 9.17 7.48
C LEU A 72 6.66 7.94 7.21
N ALA A 73 7.93 7.97 7.66
CA ALA A 73 8.86 6.87 7.44
C ALA A 73 8.31 5.53 7.93
N GLY A 74 8.21 4.57 7.02
CA GLY A 74 7.74 3.22 7.28
C GLY A 74 6.22 3.04 7.29
N VAL A 75 5.42 4.12 7.17
CA VAL A 75 3.96 4.01 7.15
C VAL A 75 3.50 3.33 5.87
N PRO A 76 2.79 2.18 5.96
CA PRO A 76 2.30 1.46 4.79
C PRO A 76 1.16 2.22 4.11
N ILE A 77 1.18 2.25 2.78
CA ILE A 77 0.13 2.85 1.94
C ILE A 77 -0.13 1.98 0.72
N ALA A 78 -1.32 2.07 0.16
CA ALA A 78 -1.65 1.48 -1.12
C ALA A 78 -2.16 2.57 -2.07
N HIS A 79 -1.83 2.44 -3.36
CA HIS A 79 -2.21 3.43 -4.38
C HIS A 79 -3.36 2.89 -5.24
N LYS A 80 -4.39 3.69 -5.47
CA LYS A 80 -5.42 3.36 -6.45
C LYS A 80 -4.76 3.08 -7.80
N ASP A 81 -5.22 2.07 -8.53
CA ASP A 81 -4.56 1.59 -9.75
C ASP A 81 -4.63 2.53 -10.96
N ILE A 82 -5.13 3.73 -10.77
CA ILE A 82 -5.03 4.83 -11.73
C ILE A 82 -3.71 5.61 -11.60
N PHE A 83 -3.06 5.58 -10.43
CA PHE A 83 -1.79 6.27 -10.22
C PHE A 83 -0.63 5.39 -10.71
N VAL A 84 0.11 5.88 -11.69
CA VAL A 84 1.27 5.16 -12.24
C VAL A 84 2.40 5.04 -11.22
N THR A 85 3.00 3.86 -11.18
CA THR A 85 4.13 3.51 -10.31
C THR A 85 5.16 2.70 -11.07
N ARG A 86 6.44 2.88 -10.78
CA ARG A 86 7.53 2.10 -11.41
C ARG A 86 7.60 0.66 -10.90
N ASP A 87 7.41 0.47 -9.60
CA ASP A 87 7.62 -0.81 -8.92
C ASP A 87 6.44 -1.79 -9.08
N PHE A 88 5.28 -1.28 -9.51
CA PHE A 88 4.06 -2.07 -9.67
C PHE A 88 3.46 -1.84 -11.06
N PRO A 89 2.75 -2.82 -11.64
CA PRO A 89 1.98 -2.59 -12.84
C PRO A 89 0.88 -1.54 -12.58
N THR A 90 0.46 -0.84 -13.62
CA THR A 90 -0.67 0.09 -13.56
C THR A 90 -1.64 -0.24 -14.68
N THR A 91 -2.79 -0.77 -14.31
CA THR A 91 -3.76 -1.27 -15.30
C THR A 91 -5.01 -0.42 -15.40
N ALA A 92 -5.21 0.54 -14.48
CA ALA A 92 -6.47 1.28 -14.34
C ALA A 92 -7.69 0.34 -14.26
N ALA A 93 -7.49 -0.87 -13.69
CA ALA A 93 -8.46 -1.96 -13.67
C ALA A 93 -9.03 -2.31 -15.05
N SER A 94 -8.23 -2.15 -16.13
CA SER A 94 -8.59 -2.43 -17.52
C SER A 94 -7.69 -3.51 -18.14
N ARG A 95 -8.28 -4.39 -18.94
CA ARG A 95 -7.54 -5.37 -19.75
C ARG A 95 -6.70 -4.70 -20.83
N MET A 96 -7.05 -3.48 -21.24
CA MET A 96 -6.30 -2.73 -22.25
C MET A 96 -4.88 -2.36 -21.77
N LEU A 97 -4.71 -2.17 -20.47
CA LEU A 97 -3.43 -1.84 -19.85
C LEU A 97 -2.79 -3.04 -19.13
N ALA A 98 -3.27 -4.26 -19.38
CA ALA A 98 -2.68 -5.46 -18.80
C ALA A 98 -1.18 -5.52 -19.15
N GLY A 99 -0.32 -5.61 -18.13
CA GLY A 99 1.12 -5.65 -18.28
C GLY A 99 1.82 -4.29 -18.50
N TYR A 100 1.07 -3.17 -18.51
CA TYR A 100 1.70 -1.85 -18.60
C TYR A 100 2.49 -1.54 -17.32
N ARG A 101 3.75 -1.09 -17.52
CA ARG A 101 4.63 -0.58 -16.48
C ARG A 101 5.07 0.83 -16.82
N SER A 102 4.84 1.75 -15.91
CA SER A 102 5.24 3.15 -16.11
C SER A 102 6.74 3.33 -15.91
N PRO A 103 7.41 4.15 -16.76
CA PRO A 103 8.80 4.53 -16.55
C PRO A 103 8.98 5.60 -15.45
N PHE A 104 7.90 6.13 -14.89
CA PHE A 104 7.90 7.15 -13.85
C PHE A 104 6.77 6.92 -12.83
N ASP A 105 6.89 7.58 -11.68
CA ASP A 105 5.86 7.61 -10.65
C ASP A 105 4.97 8.86 -10.82
N ALA A 106 3.67 8.71 -10.56
CA ALA A 106 2.78 9.87 -10.45
C ALA A 106 3.28 10.82 -9.35
N THR A 107 3.01 12.12 -9.49
CA THR A 107 3.46 13.14 -8.52
C THR A 107 3.04 12.81 -7.09
N VAL A 108 1.82 12.31 -6.88
CA VAL A 108 1.34 11.92 -5.54
C VAL A 108 2.13 10.73 -4.99
N VAL A 109 2.45 9.75 -5.83
CA VAL A 109 3.26 8.58 -5.45
C VAL A 109 4.66 9.01 -5.04
N ALA A 110 5.32 9.84 -5.86
CA ALA A 110 6.65 10.36 -5.57
C ALA A 110 6.68 11.21 -4.28
N ARG A 111 5.65 12.03 -4.03
CA ARG A 111 5.56 12.81 -2.79
C ARG A 111 5.36 11.95 -1.55
N LEU A 112 4.53 10.92 -1.61
CA LEU A 112 4.32 9.99 -0.50
C LEU A 112 5.56 9.15 -0.23
N ALA A 113 6.25 8.69 -1.28
CA ALA A 113 7.56 8.03 -1.15
C ALA A 113 8.60 8.97 -0.51
N GLY A 114 8.66 10.23 -0.93
CA GLY A 114 9.52 11.25 -0.32
C GLY A 114 9.18 11.56 1.14
N ALA A 115 7.93 11.38 1.55
CA ALA A 115 7.51 11.46 2.95
C ALA A 115 7.84 10.19 3.76
N GLY A 116 8.37 9.15 3.11
CA GLY A 116 8.81 7.90 3.74
C GLY A 116 7.77 6.79 3.76
N CYS A 117 6.64 6.95 3.07
CA CYS A 117 5.64 5.89 2.99
C CYS A 117 6.18 4.66 2.24
N VAL A 118 5.68 3.48 2.63
CA VAL A 118 6.00 2.19 2.03
C VAL A 118 4.80 1.70 1.22
N THR A 119 4.97 1.49 -0.08
CA THR A 119 3.89 1.05 -0.96
C THR A 119 3.63 -0.45 -0.79
N LEU A 120 2.41 -0.82 -0.38
CA LEU A 120 1.98 -2.23 -0.27
C LEU A 120 1.55 -2.81 -1.62
N GLY A 121 0.87 -2.00 -2.44
CA GLY A 121 0.31 -2.47 -3.69
C GLY A 121 -0.61 -1.47 -4.37
N LYS A 122 -1.34 -1.97 -5.38
CA LYS A 122 -2.29 -1.21 -6.19
C LYS A 122 -3.70 -1.63 -5.86
N LEU A 123 -4.55 -0.65 -5.57
CA LEU A 123 -5.95 -0.87 -5.20
C LEU A 123 -6.84 -0.91 -6.42
N ASN A 124 -7.82 -1.80 -6.36
CA ASN A 124 -8.84 -1.95 -7.38
C ASN A 124 -9.69 -0.67 -7.54
N CYS A 125 -10.26 -0.49 -8.71
CA CYS A 125 -11.15 0.62 -9.04
C CYS A 125 -12.08 0.23 -10.19
N ASP A 126 -13.09 1.04 -10.47
CA ASP A 126 -13.81 0.95 -11.73
C ASP A 126 -12.85 1.18 -12.90
N GLU A 127 -13.10 0.54 -14.04
CA GLU A 127 -12.25 0.64 -15.22
C GLU A 127 -12.02 2.09 -15.61
N PHE A 128 -10.75 2.49 -15.76
CA PHE A 128 -10.28 3.87 -15.98
C PHE A 128 -10.76 4.89 -14.94
N ALA A 129 -11.12 4.42 -13.73
CA ALA A 129 -11.68 5.25 -12.66
C ALA A 129 -12.99 5.97 -13.05
N MET A 130 -13.71 5.45 -14.04
CA MET A 130 -14.99 6.00 -14.53
C MET A 130 -16.19 5.33 -13.84
N GLY A 131 -16.23 5.40 -12.53
CA GLY A 131 -17.31 4.88 -11.71
C GLY A 131 -17.11 5.23 -10.23
N GLY A 132 -18.08 4.91 -9.41
CA GLY A 132 -18.08 5.20 -7.98
C GLY A 132 -18.34 4.00 -7.06
N THR A 133 -18.69 2.84 -7.65
CA THR A 133 -19.11 1.65 -6.89
C THR A 133 -18.12 0.50 -6.93
N ASN A 134 -17.13 0.59 -7.82
CA ASN A 134 -16.13 -0.45 -8.09
C ASN A 134 -16.75 -1.80 -8.57
N GLU A 135 -17.87 -1.72 -9.29
CA GLU A 135 -18.55 -2.86 -9.89
C GLU A 135 -18.05 -3.18 -11.31
N ASN A 136 -17.37 -2.23 -11.96
CA ASN A 136 -16.95 -2.31 -13.37
C ASN A 136 -15.41 -2.47 -13.49
N SER A 137 -14.81 -3.32 -12.67
CA SER A 137 -13.39 -3.65 -12.77
C SER A 137 -13.17 -4.84 -13.69
N ALA A 138 -12.12 -4.80 -14.51
CA ALA A 138 -11.68 -5.95 -15.30
C ALA A 138 -11.06 -7.07 -14.44
N VAL A 139 -10.72 -6.79 -13.19
CA VAL A 139 -10.12 -7.75 -12.25
C VAL A 139 -11.22 -8.53 -11.52
N ALA A 140 -12.04 -7.85 -10.75
CA ALA A 140 -13.25 -8.34 -10.08
C ALA A 140 -13.92 -7.16 -9.36
N PRO A 141 -15.23 -7.17 -9.12
CA PRO A 141 -15.86 -6.24 -8.18
C PRO A 141 -15.27 -6.40 -6.79
N VAL A 142 -15.18 -5.29 -6.04
CA VAL A 142 -14.77 -5.35 -4.64
C VAL A 142 -15.90 -5.93 -3.80
N GLY A 143 -15.61 -7.00 -3.07
CA GLY A 143 -16.51 -7.58 -2.09
C GLY A 143 -16.52 -6.81 -0.77
N PHE A 144 -17.58 -6.97 0.01
CA PHE A 144 -17.66 -6.48 1.38
C PHE A 144 -17.82 -7.68 2.32
N ASP A 145 -17.00 -7.75 3.37
CA ASP A 145 -17.31 -8.64 4.49
C ASP A 145 -18.44 -7.99 5.29
N ALA A 146 -19.61 -8.65 5.34
CA ALA A 146 -20.64 -8.25 6.27
C ALA A 146 -20.07 -8.44 7.70
N PRO A 147 -20.26 -7.49 8.63
CA PRO A 147 -19.91 -7.71 10.02
C PRO A 147 -20.69 -8.90 10.54
N GLN A 148 -19.96 -9.89 11.08
CA GLN A 148 -20.54 -11.05 11.75
C GLN A 148 -21.03 -10.67 13.14
#